data_fa98b27e95f0213418ef345cbe212127
#
_entry.id   fa98b27e95f0213418ef345cbe212127
#
_cell.length_a   1.000
_cell.length_b   1.000
_cell.length_c   1.000
_cell.angle_alpha   90.00
_cell.angle_beta   90.00
_cell.angle_gamma   90.00
#
_symmetry.space_group_name_H-M   'P 1'
#
loop_
_entity.id
_entity.type
_entity.pdbx_description
1 polymer ?
#
loop_
_entity_poly.entity_id
_entity_poly.type
_entity_poly.pdbx_seq_one_letter_code
_entity_poly.pdbx_strand_id
1 'polypeptide(L)'
;MKINTSLKVKVWLLSFLHLLVDGICAYTVFNRLYITESNTIIVIVFIGYNTLAFLSQPLFGYIMDKIGRENIFLTISLIMLVVGSAFSLPRYLSLFLIGIGNAIFHIVGGKYSIYLSRGRLTYLGLFVSLGACGLALGTYVYKS
;
A
#
# COMPACT_ATOMS: atom_id res chain seq x y z
N MET A 1 7.13 17.47 -24.95
CA MET A 1 7.09 18.32 -23.74
C MET A 1 8.05 17.76 -22.71
N LYS A 2 9.08 18.50 -22.29
CA LYS A 2 10.05 18.05 -21.27
C LYS A 2 9.37 18.11 -19.88
N ILE A 3 9.41 17.02 -19.11
CA ILE A 3 8.96 17.05 -17.71
C ILE A 3 10.00 17.80 -16.88
N ASN A 4 9.54 18.75 -16.06
CA ASN A 4 10.37 19.48 -15.12
C ASN A 4 11.05 18.49 -14.14
N THR A 5 12.31 18.75 -13.80
CA THR A 5 13.12 17.92 -12.88
C THR A 5 12.39 17.69 -11.54
N SER A 6 11.72 18.70 -11.02
CA SER A 6 10.90 18.59 -9.79
C SER A 6 9.78 17.54 -9.88
N LEU A 7 9.11 17.42 -11.03
CA LEU A 7 8.08 16.40 -11.23
C LEU A 7 8.65 15.00 -11.30
N LYS A 8 9.81 14.83 -11.93
CA LYS A 8 10.50 13.52 -11.95
C LYS A 8 10.84 13.07 -10.53
N VAL A 9 11.44 13.95 -9.73
CA VAL A 9 11.80 13.64 -8.34
C VAL A 9 10.56 13.23 -7.54
N LYS A 10 9.44 13.92 -7.69
CA LYS A 10 8.19 13.56 -7.00
C LYS A 10 7.67 12.18 -7.39
N VAL A 11 7.74 11.81 -8.68
CA VAL A 11 7.34 10.46 -9.13
C VAL A 11 8.26 9.40 -8.51
N TRP A 12 9.58 9.62 -8.51
CA TRP A 12 10.52 8.69 -7.90
C TRP A 12 10.28 8.51 -6.40
N LEU A 13 10.07 9.61 -5.67
CA LEU A 13 9.76 9.57 -4.24
C LEU A 13 8.46 8.81 -3.96
N LEU A 14 7.42 9.06 -4.75
CA LEU A 14 6.14 8.38 -4.61
C LEU A 14 6.26 6.88 -4.91
N SER A 15 7.02 6.53 -5.94
CA SER A 15 7.26 5.13 -6.32
C SER A 15 8.10 4.40 -5.27
N PHE A 16 9.08 5.07 -4.69
CA PHE A 16 9.87 4.52 -3.58
C PHE A 16 9.00 4.35 -2.31
N LEU A 17 8.13 5.30 -2.03
CA LEU A 17 7.16 5.16 -0.94
C LEU A 17 6.23 3.95 -1.17
N HIS A 18 5.80 3.70 -2.42
CA HIS A 18 5.01 2.52 -2.77
C HIS A 18 5.76 1.21 -2.50
N LEU A 19 7.05 1.17 -2.85
CA LEU A 19 7.91 0.02 -2.51
C LEU A 19 7.94 -0.24 -1.00
N LEU A 20 8.10 0.82 -0.19
CA LEU A 20 8.12 0.69 1.27
C LEU A 20 6.77 0.24 1.83
N VAL A 21 5.68 0.82 1.35
CA VAL A 21 4.32 0.48 1.80
C VAL A 21 4.00 -0.98 1.52
N ASP A 22 4.20 -1.44 0.29
CA ASP A 22 3.91 -2.82 -0.07
C ASP A 22 4.88 -3.81 0.61
N GLY A 23 6.14 -3.40 0.79
CA GLY A 23 7.12 -4.19 1.52
C GLY A 23 6.76 -4.40 3.00
N ILE A 24 6.36 -3.33 3.68
CA ILE A 24 5.91 -3.38 5.09
C ILE A 24 4.63 -4.20 5.21
N CYS A 25 3.67 -4.01 4.30
CA CYS A 25 2.43 -4.77 4.28
C CYS A 25 2.71 -6.26 4.11
N ALA A 26 3.51 -6.64 3.11
CA ALA A 26 3.85 -8.04 2.86
C ALA A 26 4.58 -8.66 4.05
N TYR A 27 5.61 -8.01 4.56
CA TYR A 27 6.32 -8.47 5.76
C TYR A 27 5.38 -8.68 6.94
N THR A 28 4.52 -7.69 7.23
CA THR A 28 3.60 -7.76 8.37
C THR A 28 2.58 -8.88 8.20
N VAL A 29 1.98 -9.03 7.02
CA VAL A 29 1.01 -10.10 6.74
C VAL A 29 1.66 -11.46 6.97
N PHE A 30 2.82 -11.72 6.39
CA PHE A 30 3.48 -13.02 6.54
C PHE A 30 3.94 -13.25 7.98
N ASN A 31 4.53 -12.26 8.63
CA ASN A 31 4.96 -12.37 10.02
C ASN A 31 3.80 -12.66 10.97
N ARG A 32 2.63 -12.05 10.74
CA ARG A 32 1.44 -12.26 11.59
C ARG A 32 0.73 -13.58 11.32
N LEU A 33 0.80 -14.11 10.10
CA LEU A 33 0.09 -15.33 9.72
C LEU A 33 0.86 -16.60 10.03
N TYR A 34 2.17 -16.61 9.79
CA TYR A 34 2.95 -17.86 9.84
C TYR A 34 3.26 -18.39 11.24
N ILE A 35 3.07 -17.58 12.27
CA ILE A 35 3.61 -17.92 13.60
C ILE A 35 2.77 -18.98 14.33
N THR A 36 1.49 -19.23 14.00
CA THR A 36 0.62 -20.02 14.90
C THR A 36 -0.60 -20.70 14.29
N GLU A 37 -0.84 -20.69 12.98
CA GLU A 37 -2.15 -21.07 12.47
C GLU A 37 -2.13 -22.27 11.51
N SER A 38 -3.25 -22.98 11.45
CA SER A 38 -3.47 -24.00 10.42
C SER A 38 -3.48 -23.39 9.03
N ASN A 39 -3.10 -24.17 8.01
CA ASN A 39 -3.07 -23.72 6.61
C ASN A 39 -4.40 -23.13 6.16
N THR A 40 -5.53 -23.64 6.65
CA THR A 40 -6.87 -23.12 6.32
C THR A 40 -7.07 -21.71 6.85
N ILE A 41 -6.68 -21.43 8.10
CA ILE A 41 -6.79 -20.09 8.70
C ILE A 41 -5.87 -19.10 7.98
N ILE A 42 -4.65 -19.52 7.64
CA ILE A 42 -3.72 -18.70 6.85
C ILE A 42 -4.35 -18.25 5.53
N VAL A 43 -4.97 -19.17 4.79
CA VAL A 43 -5.64 -18.88 3.52
C VAL A 43 -6.81 -17.91 3.72
N ILE A 44 -7.69 -18.16 4.68
CA ILE A 44 -8.86 -17.31 4.95
C ILE A 44 -8.43 -15.89 5.33
N VAL A 45 -7.46 -15.73 6.21
CA VAL A 45 -6.99 -14.42 6.66
C VAL A 45 -6.24 -13.69 5.55
N PHE A 46 -5.46 -14.42 4.74
CA PHE A 46 -4.79 -13.85 3.57
C PHE A 46 -5.79 -13.33 2.53
N ILE A 47 -6.85 -14.11 2.24
CA ILE A 47 -7.94 -13.66 1.37
C ILE A 47 -8.64 -12.44 1.98
N GLY A 48 -8.95 -12.46 3.27
CA GLY A 48 -9.57 -11.34 3.98
C GLY A 48 -8.73 -10.05 3.90
N TYR A 49 -7.42 -10.16 4.13
CA TYR A 49 -6.51 -9.02 3.97
C TYR A 49 -6.53 -8.47 2.53
N ASN A 50 -6.41 -9.34 1.52
CA ASN A 50 -6.42 -8.90 0.12
C ASN A 50 -7.76 -8.27 -0.27
N THR A 51 -8.87 -8.80 0.26
CA THR A 51 -10.19 -8.19 0.08
C THR A 51 -10.24 -6.78 0.66
N LEU A 52 -9.73 -6.57 1.86
CA LEU A 52 -9.63 -5.23 2.45
C LEU A 52 -8.70 -4.32 1.65
N ALA A 53 -7.53 -4.80 1.24
CA ALA A 53 -6.52 -3.99 0.57
C ALA A 53 -6.90 -3.60 -0.86
N PHE A 54 -7.65 -4.44 -1.58
CA PHE A 54 -7.94 -4.23 -3.00
C PHE A 54 -9.42 -3.99 -3.30
N LEU A 55 -10.33 -4.81 -2.75
CA LEU A 55 -11.75 -4.69 -3.05
C LEU A 55 -12.40 -3.45 -2.41
N SER A 56 -11.82 -2.91 -1.34
CA SER A 56 -12.30 -1.68 -0.71
C SER A 56 -11.87 -0.39 -1.45
N GLN A 57 -10.95 -0.48 -2.40
CA GLN A 57 -10.41 0.69 -3.13
C GLN A 57 -11.50 1.52 -3.83
N PRO A 58 -12.48 0.96 -4.55
CA PRO A 58 -13.55 1.75 -5.18
C PRO A 58 -14.35 2.57 -4.16
N LEU A 59 -14.60 2.02 -2.98
CA LEU A 59 -15.30 2.71 -1.89
C LEU A 59 -14.49 3.92 -1.41
N PHE A 60 -13.21 3.74 -1.13
CA PHE A 60 -12.34 4.83 -0.71
C PHE A 60 -12.13 5.87 -1.81
N GLY A 61 -12.04 5.44 -3.08
CA GLY A 61 -11.99 6.34 -4.23
C GLY A 61 -13.21 7.26 -4.27
N TYR A 62 -14.40 6.69 -4.15
CA TYR A 62 -15.65 7.46 -4.11
C TYR A 62 -15.71 8.45 -2.94
N ILE A 63 -15.30 8.05 -1.75
CA ILE A 63 -15.25 8.93 -0.57
C ILE A 63 -14.26 10.07 -0.80
N MET A 64 -13.07 9.77 -1.33
CA MET A 64 -12.04 10.78 -1.60
C MET A 64 -12.46 11.78 -2.66
N ASP A 65 -13.13 11.33 -3.73
CA ASP A 65 -13.65 12.22 -4.78
C ASP A 65 -14.70 13.20 -4.23
N LYS A 66 -15.49 12.77 -3.25
CA LYS A 66 -16.46 13.65 -2.57
C LYS A 66 -15.81 14.68 -1.63
N ILE A 67 -14.78 14.27 -0.91
CA ILE A 67 -14.16 15.10 0.15
C ILE A 67 -13.09 16.03 -0.45
N GLY A 68 -12.38 15.61 -1.49
CA GLY A 68 -11.37 16.42 -2.18
C GLY A 68 -10.14 16.78 -1.32
N ARG A 69 -9.77 15.93 -0.34
CA ARG A 69 -8.65 16.17 0.61
C ARG A 69 -7.66 15.04 0.63
N GLU A 70 -7.06 14.75 -0.53
CA GLU A 70 -6.16 13.60 -0.74
C GLU A 70 -4.99 13.57 0.25
N ASN A 71 -4.43 14.73 0.61
CA ASN A 71 -3.32 14.80 1.57
C ASN A 71 -3.70 14.25 2.96
N ILE A 72 -4.93 14.48 3.40
CA ILE A 72 -5.42 13.95 4.67
C ILE A 72 -5.53 12.43 4.59
N PHE A 73 -6.09 11.90 3.49
CA PHE A 73 -6.18 10.47 3.28
C PHE A 73 -4.81 9.80 3.20
N LEU A 74 -3.85 10.43 2.51
CA LEU A 74 -2.46 9.94 2.48
C LEU A 74 -1.86 9.87 3.90
N THR A 75 -2.03 10.93 4.68
CA THR A 75 -1.52 10.95 6.06
C THR A 75 -2.17 9.89 6.93
N ILE A 76 -3.50 9.75 6.85
CA ILE A 76 -4.24 8.70 7.59
C ILE A 76 -3.75 7.31 7.17
N SER A 77 -3.58 7.06 5.88
CA SER A 77 -3.10 5.76 5.39
C SER A 77 -1.73 5.42 5.95
N LEU A 78 -0.79 6.36 5.92
CA LEU A 78 0.56 6.16 6.45
C LEU A 78 0.57 5.92 7.97
N ILE A 79 -0.26 6.65 8.72
CA ILE A 79 -0.44 6.42 10.16
C ILE A 79 -0.99 5.00 10.41
N MET A 80 -2.03 4.60 9.67
CA MET A 80 -2.61 3.25 9.80
C MET A 80 -1.59 2.16 9.48
N LEU A 81 -0.76 2.35 8.45
CA LEU A 81 0.31 1.41 8.08
C LEU A 81 1.38 1.31 9.16
N VAL A 82 1.87 2.43 9.70
CA VAL A 82 2.87 2.44 10.76
C VAL A 82 2.33 1.82 12.04
N VAL A 83 1.14 2.23 12.48
CA VAL A 83 0.51 1.67 13.69
C VAL A 83 0.17 0.20 13.47
N GLY A 84 -0.42 -0.15 12.32
CA GLY A 84 -0.80 -1.51 11.99
C GLY A 84 0.39 -2.49 11.91
N SER A 85 1.58 -2.01 11.54
CA SER A 85 2.80 -2.83 11.51
C SER A 85 3.44 -3.03 12.89
N ALA A 86 2.98 -2.32 13.94
CA ALA A 86 3.53 -2.44 15.28
C ALA A 86 3.28 -3.83 15.88
N PHE A 87 4.33 -4.48 16.38
CA PHE A 87 4.25 -5.86 16.92
C PHE A 87 3.41 -5.99 18.21
N SER A 88 3.16 -4.89 18.92
CA SER A 88 2.35 -4.86 20.14
C SER A 88 0.85 -4.99 19.91
N LEU A 89 0.38 -4.82 18.66
CA LEU A 89 -1.05 -4.88 18.35
C LEU A 89 -1.57 -6.33 18.23
N PRO A 90 -2.85 -6.57 18.60
CA PRO A 90 -3.53 -7.83 18.28
C PRO A 90 -3.48 -8.09 16.77
N ARG A 91 -3.25 -9.35 16.39
CA ARG A 91 -3.05 -9.79 15.00
C ARG A 91 -4.10 -9.26 14.04
N TYR A 92 -5.37 -9.51 14.32
CA TYR A 92 -6.45 -9.14 13.42
C TYR A 92 -6.63 -7.63 13.30
N LEU A 93 -6.38 -6.88 14.38
CA LEU A 93 -6.38 -5.41 14.34
C LEU A 93 -5.23 -4.89 13.48
N SER A 94 -4.04 -5.48 13.62
CA SER A 94 -2.88 -5.18 12.77
C SER A 94 -3.22 -5.38 11.29
N LEU A 95 -3.72 -6.56 10.91
CA LEU A 95 -4.08 -6.90 9.53
C LEU A 95 -5.19 -6.00 8.98
N PHE A 96 -6.17 -5.65 9.80
CA PHE A 96 -7.22 -4.71 9.43
C PHE A 96 -6.66 -3.31 9.12
N LEU A 97 -5.83 -2.77 10.02
CA LEU A 97 -5.23 -1.45 9.85
C LEU A 97 -4.33 -1.37 8.62
N ILE A 98 -3.45 -2.36 8.41
CA ILE A 98 -2.60 -2.35 7.21
C ILE A 98 -3.40 -2.59 5.93
N GLY A 99 -4.47 -3.39 5.95
CA GLY A 99 -5.32 -3.61 4.77
C GLY A 99 -6.04 -2.34 4.34
N ILE A 100 -6.69 -1.64 5.27
CA ILE A 100 -7.37 -0.36 4.99
C ILE A 100 -6.34 0.73 4.64
N GLY A 101 -5.26 0.84 5.40
CA GLY A 101 -4.19 1.80 5.12
C GLY A 101 -3.60 1.61 3.72
N ASN A 102 -3.36 0.36 3.32
CA ASN A 102 -2.87 0.01 1.99
C ASN A 102 -3.88 0.39 0.89
N ALA A 103 -5.18 0.09 1.09
CA ALA A 103 -6.22 0.47 0.13
C ALA A 103 -6.27 1.98 -0.11
N ILE A 104 -6.26 2.78 0.97
CA ILE A 104 -6.27 4.24 0.90
C ILE A 104 -5.00 4.74 0.21
N PHE A 105 -3.83 4.21 0.57
CA PHE A 105 -2.55 4.58 -0.04
C PHE A 105 -2.56 4.34 -1.55
N HIS A 106 -3.02 3.18 -2.00
CA HIS A 106 -3.06 2.83 -3.44
C HIS A 106 -3.94 3.80 -4.24
N ILE A 107 -5.09 4.21 -3.70
CA ILE A 107 -5.97 5.17 -4.39
C ILE A 107 -5.31 6.55 -4.47
N VAL A 108 -4.79 7.08 -3.36
CA VAL A 108 -4.14 8.40 -3.36
C VAL A 108 -2.85 8.38 -4.18
N GLY A 109 -2.02 7.37 -3.97
CA GLY A 109 -0.76 7.20 -4.69
C GLY A 109 -0.96 7.01 -6.19
N GLY A 110 -1.96 6.21 -6.58
CA GLY A 110 -2.36 6.03 -7.97
C GLY A 110 -2.83 7.35 -8.61
N LYS A 111 -3.71 8.12 -7.94
CA LYS A 111 -4.16 9.44 -8.40
C LYS A 111 -2.98 10.40 -8.60
N TYR A 112 -2.09 10.50 -7.61
CA TYR A 112 -0.88 11.34 -7.74
C TYR A 112 0.07 10.84 -8.83
N SER A 113 0.25 9.54 -8.98
CA SER A 113 1.08 8.97 -10.03
C SER A 113 0.56 9.34 -11.42
N ILE A 114 -0.75 9.22 -11.67
CA ILE A 114 -1.39 9.62 -12.92
C ILE A 114 -1.20 11.13 -13.16
N TYR A 115 -1.48 11.96 -12.16
CA TYR A 115 -1.34 13.40 -12.26
C TYR A 115 0.10 13.85 -12.55
N LEU A 116 1.07 13.31 -11.80
CA LEU A 116 2.49 13.65 -11.94
C LEU A 116 3.10 13.09 -13.24
N SER A 117 2.61 11.96 -13.72
CA SER A 117 3.09 11.35 -14.97
C SER A 117 2.71 12.16 -16.22
N ARG A 118 1.71 13.04 -16.12
CA ARG A 118 1.17 13.79 -17.26
C ARG A 118 0.85 12.91 -18.47
N GLY A 119 0.24 11.76 -18.23
CA GLY A 119 -0.14 10.78 -19.26
C GLY A 119 1.01 9.90 -19.78
N ARG A 120 2.21 9.96 -19.18
CA ARG A 120 3.33 9.09 -19.58
C ARG A 120 3.27 7.76 -18.86
N LEU A 121 3.03 6.70 -19.59
CA LEU A 121 2.93 5.33 -19.05
C LEU A 121 4.20 4.86 -18.34
N THR A 122 5.38 5.33 -18.77
CA THR A 122 6.67 5.00 -18.11
C THR A 122 6.68 5.33 -16.62
N TYR A 123 6.15 6.49 -16.23
CA TYR A 123 6.14 6.88 -14.81
C TYR A 123 5.06 6.16 -14.01
N LEU A 124 3.92 5.86 -14.64
CA LEU A 124 2.90 5.02 -14.04
C LEU A 124 3.43 3.59 -13.84
N GLY A 125 4.10 3.04 -14.87
CA GLY A 125 4.78 1.75 -14.79
C GLY A 125 5.83 1.70 -13.69
N LEU A 126 6.64 2.77 -13.52
CA LEU A 126 7.61 2.87 -12.44
C LEU A 126 6.94 2.79 -11.06
N PHE A 127 5.84 3.52 -10.85
CA PHE A 127 5.08 3.46 -9.60
C PHE A 127 4.60 2.05 -9.29
N VAL A 128 3.97 1.39 -10.26
CA VAL A 128 3.44 0.02 -10.10
C VAL A 128 4.56 -1.00 -9.89
N SER A 129 5.64 -0.91 -10.68
CA SER A 129 6.75 -1.87 -10.60
C SER A 129 7.47 -1.82 -9.26
N LEU A 130 7.67 -0.62 -8.69
CA LEU A 130 8.32 -0.51 -7.37
C LEU A 130 7.42 -1.04 -6.25
N GLY A 131 6.10 -0.90 -6.32
CA GLY A 131 5.18 -1.59 -5.40
C GLY A 131 5.34 -3.12 -5.47
N ALA A 132 5.33 -3.68 -6.68
CA ALA A 132 5.54 -5.11 -6.86
C ALA A 132 6.90 -5.59 -6.33
N CYS A 133 7.97 -4.80 -6.52
CA CYS A 133 9.28 -5.07 -5.92
C CYS A 133 9.21 -5.04 -4.39
N GLY A 134 8.48 -4.08 -3.81
CA GLY A 134 8.25 -3.99 -2.37
C GLY A 134 7.59 -5.24 -1.82
N LEU A 135 6.52 -5.71 -2.47
CA LEU A 135 5.83 -6.95 -2.11
C LEU A 135 6.79 -8.15 -2.09
N ALA A 136 7.61 -8.29 -3.14
CA ALA A 136 8.60 -9.37 -3.24
C ALA A 136 9.66 -9.28 -2.14
N LEU A 137 10.20 -8.07 -1.89
CA LEU A 137 11.21 -7.84 -0.85
C LEU A 137 10.66 -8.10 0.56
N GLY A 138 9.46 -7.63 0.88
CA GLY A 138 8.82 -7.88 2.18
C GLY A 138 8.60 -9.35 2.45
N THR A 139 8.20 -10.11 1.42
CA THR A 139 8.05 -11.57 1.49
C THR A 139 9.40 -12.27 1.67
N TYR A 140 10.44 -11.79 0.98
CA TYR A 140 11.79 -12.36 1.08
C TYR A 140 12.39 -12.15 2.47
N VAL A 141 12.35 -10.90 2.98
CA VAL A 141 12.89 -10.54 4.31
C VAL A 141 12.19 -11.32 5.42
N TYR A 142 10.91 -11.63 5.27
CA TYR A 142 10.21 -12.48 6.23
C TYR A 142 10.80 -13.90 6.30
N LYS A 143 11.27 -14.45 5.18
CA LYS A 143 11.80 -15.82 5.09
C LYS A 143 13.27 -15.94 5.51
N SER A 144 14.02 -14.83 5.55
CA SER A 144 15.43 -14.78 5.92
C SER A 144 15.62 -14.72 7.42
#